data_9ff707476d212fff2f01e4059f5b6517
#
_entry.id   9ff707476d212fff2f01e4059f5b6517
#
_cell.length_a   1.000
_cell.length_b   1.000
_cell.length_c   1.000
_cell.angle_alpha   90.00
_cell.angle_beta   90.00
_cell.angle_gamma   90.00
#
_symmetry.space_group_name_H-M   'P 1'
#
loop_
_entity.id
_entity.type
_entity.pdbx_description
1 polymer ?
#
loop_
_entity_poly.entity_id
_entity_poly.type
_entity_poly.pdbx_seq_one_letter_code
_entity_poly.pdbx_strand_id
1 'polypeptide(L)'
;MSSSARLPITSSSPKSFTRRERALIARLSTPSRVQAWLNALKYNNETGGETLRSFRPVARLRTAHCLEAALFAAVVLEQHGYPPLLMSLESQDNLDHVIFVYRDRGRWGSVARSRDPGLHGRKPVFPSVRALARSYIDPYVDYAGRVRAFGVANLVDAMPGYDWRYSEKHLWKVEQMLIDWPHKKIKSSTARYHRLRRWYRAYRQAHNDRKPTSYRGREKWEPLPKQFRVKS
;
A
#
# COMPACT_ATOMS: atom_id res chain seq x y z
N MET A 1 24.29 -23.56 14.66
CA MET A 1 24.56 -22.11 14.57
C MET A 1 24.55 -21.74 13.10
N SER A 2 23.40 -21.33 12.58
CA SER A 2 23.25 -20.95 11.15
C SER A 2 23.29 -19.44 11.06
N SER A 3 24.42 -18.92 10.56
CA SER A 3 24.63 -17.51 10.25
C SER A 3 23.72 -17.13 9.08
N SER A 4 22.68 -16.35 9.35
CA SER A 4 21.87 -15.72 8.32
C SER A 4 22.71 -14.65 7.64
N ALA A 5 23.33 -14.99 6.52
CA ALA A 5 24.03 -14.04 5.69
C ALA A 5 23.02 -12.99 5.18
N ARG A 6 23.10 -11.76 5.69
CA ARG A 6 22.44 -10.60 5.10
C ARG A 6 23.06 -10.39 3.72
N LEU A 7 22.26 -10.58 2.68
CA LEU A 7 22.66 -10.20 1.31
C LEU A 7 23.03 -8.72 1.31
N PRO A 8 24.11 -8.33 0.60
CA PRO A 8 24.47 -6.93 0.49
C PRO A 8 23.32 -6.18 -0.23
N ILE A 9 22.68 -5.27 0.50
CA ILE A 9 21.72 -4.35 -0.06
C ILE A 9 22.52 -3.41 -0.97
N THR A 10 22.32 -3.49 -2.27
CA THR A 10 22.79 -2.45 -3.21
C THR A 10 22.00 -1.18 -2.92
N SER A 11 22.34 -0.52 -1.83
CA SER A 11 21.70 0.73 -1.45
C SER A 11 22.13 1.79 -2.46
N SER A 12 21.15 2.41 -3.07
CA SER A 12 21.31 3.69 -3.75
C SER A 12 22.14 4.63 -2.86
N SER A 13 23.19 5.20 -3.44
CA SER A 13 24.16 6.02 -2.70
C SER A 13 23.45 7.08 -1.83
N PRO A 14 23.75 7.19 -0.52
CA PRO A 14 23.21 8.23 0.35
C PRO A 14 23.44 9.66 -0.19
N LYS A 15 24.41 9.84 -1.08
CA LYS A 15 24.69 11.11 -1.78
C LYS A 15 23.55 11.57 -2.69
N SER A 16 22.62 10.68 -3.04
CA SER A 16 21.46 11.03 -3.87
C SER A 16 20.32 11.66 -3.09
N PHE A 17 20.24 11.50 -1.77
CA PHE A 17 19.24 12.19 -0.94
C PHE A 17 19.72 13.55 -0.47
N THR A 18 18.85 14.55 -0.50
CA THR A 18 19.12 15.86 0.13
C THR A 18 19.22 15.73 1.65
N ARG A 19 19.76 16.76 2.31
CA ARG A 19 19.83 16.82 3.80
C ARG A 19 18.42 16.67 4.43
N ARG A 20 17.40 17.32 3.85
CA ARG A 20 16.01 17.24 4.33
C ARG A 20 15.42 15.85 4.16
N GLU A 21 15.66 15.20 3.00
CA GLU A 21 15.22 13.84 2.74
C GLU A 21 15.88 12.84 3.71
N ARG A 22 17.18 12.94 3.94
CA ARG A 22 17.88 12.10 4.93
C ARG A 22 17.31 12.28 6.35
N ALA A 23 17.03 13.50 6.77
CA ALA A 23 16.42 13.77 8.06
C ALA A 23 15.01 13.17 8.17
N LEU A 24 14.21 13.23 7.10
CA LEU A 24 12.89 12.59 7.04
C LEU A 24 13.01 11.08 7.14
N ILE A 25 13.89 10.46 6.34
CA ILE A 25 14.15 9.02 6.35
C ILE A 25 14.58 8.56 7.74
N ALA A 26 15.56 9.21 8.35
CA ALA A 26 16.05 8.89 9.69
C ALA A 26 14.94 8.91 10.75
N ARG A 27 14.02 9.87 10.66
CA ARG A 27 12.86 9.97 11.56
C ARG A 27 11.85 8.86 11.36
N LEU A 28 11.68 8.39 10.12
CA LEU A 28 10.69 7.38 9.72
C LEU A 28 11.26 5.96 9.75
N SER A 29 11.98 5.60 10.78
CA SER A 29 12.80 4.38 10.87
C SER A 29 12.02 3.06 11.05
N THR A 30 10.69 3.11 11.16
CA THR A 30 9.87 1.90 11.33
C THR A 30 8.61 1.96 10.46
N PRO A 31 8.04 0.79 10.06
CA PRO A 31 6.77 0.74 9.31
C PRO A 31 5.63 1.51 9.99
N SER A 32 5.56 1.47 11.32
CA SER A 32 4.53 2.21 12.08
C SER A 32 4.70 3.73 11.95
N ARG A 33 5.94 4.23 12.02
CA ARG A 33 6.22 5.67 11.83
C ARG A 33 5.92 6.12 10.41
N VAL A 34 6.26 5.30 9.40
CA VAL A 34 5.92 5.58 8.00
C VAL A 34 4.40 5.60 7.81
N GLN A 35 3.67 4.63 8.37
CA GLN A 35 2.21 4.60 8.29
C GLN A 35 1.58 5.83 8.94
N ALA A 36 2.05 6.23 10.13
CA ALA A 36 1.56 7.42 10.81
C ALA A 36 1.78 8.69 9.96
N TRP A 37 2.96 8.82 9.36
CA TRP A 37 3.27 9.95 8.48
C TRP A 37 2.40 9.98 7.23
N LEU A 38 2.18 8.83 6.59
CA LEU A 38 1.30 8.71 5.42
C LEU A 38 -0.16 9.01 5.76
N ASN A 39 -0.64 8.61 6.94
CA ASN A 39 -2.00 8.92 7.39
C ASN A 39 -2.25 10.42 7.54
N ALA A 40 -1.21 11.20 7.87
CA ALA A 40 -1.29 12.66 7.99
C ALA A 40 -1.25 13.39 6.64
N LEU A 41 -1.00 12.70 5.52
CA LEU A 41 -1.04 13.31 4.20
C LEU A 41 -2.46 13.55 3.72
N LYS A 42 -2.65 14.56 2.87
CA LYS A 42 -3.83 14.63 2.02
C LYS A 42 -3.80 13.49 1.00
N TYR A 43 -4.96 12.89 0.72
CA TYR A 43 -5.04 11.90 -0.36
C TYR A 43 -4.92 12.61 -1.71
N ASN A 44 -4.09 12.07 -2.60
CA ASN A 44 -3.99 12.56 -3.97
C ASN A 44 -5.18 12.02 -4.79
N ASN A 45 -6.16 12.87 -5.08
CA ASN A 45 -7.34 12.53 -5.87
C ASN A 45 -7.14 12.77 -7.37
N GLU A 46 -5.94 13.18 -7.77
CA GLU A 46 -5.54 13.36 -9.18
C GLU A 46 -6.46 14.33 -9.96
N THR A 47 -6.95 15.36 -9.28
CA THR A 47 -7.87 16.36 -9.87
C THR A 47 -7.28 17.14 -11.04
N GLY A 48 -5.96 17.17 -11.17
CA GLY A 48 -5.21 17.79 -12.27
C GLY A 48 -4.67 16.80 -13.30
N GLY A 49 -5.16 15.58 -13.33
CA GLY A 49 -4.69 14.49 -14.18
C GLY A 49 -3.92 13.42 -13.39
N GLU A 50 -3.75 12.27 -14.02
CA GLU A 50 -3.07 11.11 -13.44
C GLU A 50 -1.63 11.41 -13.05
N THR A 51 -1.21 10.89 -11.92
CA THR A 51 0.15 11.05 -11.40
C THR A 51 0.70 9.72 -10.89
N LEU A 52 2.02 9.57 -10.95
CA LEU A 52 2.72 8.46 -10.32
C LEU A 52 4.06 8.93 -9.79
N ARG A 53 4.03 9.52 -8.63
CA ARG A 53 5.15 10.23 -8.03
C ARG A 53 6.07 9.29 -7.26
N SER A 54 7.38 9.55 -7.36
CA SER A 54 8.39 8.91 -6.52
C SER A 54 8.35 9.43 -5.08
N PHE A 55 9.30 8.97 -4.27
CA PHE A 55 9.54 9.46 -2.90
C PHE A 55 9.65 10.99 -2.82
N ARG A 56 10.45 11.64 -3.72
CA ARG A 56 10.75 13.08 -3.63
C ARG A 56 9.53 13.98 -3.75
N PRO A 57 8.75 13.89 -4.85
CA PRO A 57 7.53 14.69 -4.97
C PRO A 57 6.52 14.41 -3.85
N VAL A 58 6.37 13.15 -3.39
CA VAL A 58 5.49 12.82 -2.26
C VAL A 58 5.96 13.51 -0.98
N ALA A 59 7.27 13.48 -0.67
CA ALA A 59 7.84 14.14 0.50
C ALA A 59 7.63 15.66 0.46
N ARG A 60 7.79 16.27 -0.73
CA ARG A 60 7.65 17.71 -0.95
C ARG A 60 6.21 18.20 -0.94
N LEU A 61 5.33 17.52 -1.69
CA LEU A 61 3.94 17.94 -1.91
C LEU A 61 3.00 17.51 -0.78
N ARG A 62 3.40 16.56 0.04
CA ARG A 62 2.60 16.06 1.18
C ARG A 62 1.24 15.50 0.74
N THR A 63 1.19 14.88 -0.44
CA THR A 63 0.02 14.18 -0.99
C THR A 63 0.46 12.88 -1.62
N ALA A 64 -0.37 11.83 -1.53
CA ALA A 64 -0.12 10.56 -2.17
C ALA A 64 -1.41 9.76 -2.40
N HIS A 65 -1.53 9.06 -3.52
CA HIS A 65 -2.45 7.94 -3.69
C HIS A 65 -1.79 6.61 -3.27
N CYS A 66 -2.45 5.46 -3.48
CA CYS A 66 -1.99 4.18 -2.93
C CYS A 66 -0.60 3.77 -3.43
N LEU A 67 -0.34 3.80 -4.74
CA LEU A 67 0.94 3.39 -5.31
C LEU A 67 2.07 4.37 -4.95
N GLU A 68 1.81 5.68 -4.99
CA GLU A 68 2.78 6.70 -4.56
C GLU A 68 3.18 6.50 -3.09
N ALA A 69 2.22 6.17 -2.22
CA ALA A 69 2.47 5.90 -0.81
C ALA A 69 3.25 4.60 -0.59
N ALA A 70 2.97 3.57 -1.39
CA ALA A 70 3.71 2.31 -1.34
C ALA A 70 5.18 2.50 -1.80
N LEU A 71 5.40 3.30 -2.85
CA LEU A 71 6.73 3.68 -3.33
C LEU A 71 7.49 4.53 -2.28
N PHE A 72 6.81 5.49 -1.67
CA PHE A 72 7.40 6.27 -0.57
C PHE A 72 7.85 5.36 0.58
N ALA A 73 6.99 4.43 1.01
CA ALA A 73 7.32 3.48 2.06
C ALA A 73 8.48 2.57 1.67
N ALA A 74 8.52 2.10 0.41
CA ALA A 74 9.60 1.27 -0.11
C ALA A 74 10.95 1.98 -0.03
N VAL A 75 11.03 3.25 -0.47
CA VAL A 75 12.26 4.04 -0.41
C VAL A 75 12.72 4.27 1.03
N VAL A 76 11.82 4.72 1.90
CA VAL A 76 12.15 5.03 3.30
C VAL A 76 12.61 3.78 4.04
N LEU A 77 11.83 2.70 3.95
CA LEU A 77 12.10 1.49 4.73
C LEU A 77 13.26 0.65 4.18
N GLU A 78 13.55 0.76 2.88
CA GLU A 78 14.77 0.18 2.30
C GLU A 78 16.03 0.71 3.00
N GLN A 79 16.07 2.01 3.35
CA GLN A 79 17.19 2.62 4.07
C GLN A 79 17.33 2.11 5.52
N HIS A 80 16.31 1.41 6.02
CA HIS A 80 16.29 0.76 7.34
C HIS A 80 16.35 -0.78 7.26
N GLY A 81 16.75 -1.32 6.09
CA GLY A 81 16.99 -2.75 5.89
C GLY A 81 15.75 -3.59 5.56
N TYR A 82 14.61 -2.98 5.27
CA TYR A 82 13.44 -3.68 4.76
C TYR A 82 13.55 -3.84 3.23
N PRO A 83 13.34 -5.04 2.67
CA PRO A 83 13.26 -5.20 1.22
C PRO A 83 12.12 -4.35 0.63
N PRO A 84 12.31 -3.69 -0.54
CA PRO A 84 11.29 -2.84 -1.15
C PRO A 84 10.21 -3.68 -1.85
N LEU A 85 9.39 -4.37 -1.06
CA LEU A 85 8.35 -5.27 -1.54
C LEU A 85 7.03 -4.52 -1.72
N LEU A 86 6.50 -4.52 -2.93
CA LEU A 86 5.15 -4.06 -3.23
C LEU A 86 4.22 -5.24 -3.46
N MET A 87 3.01 -5.14 -2.89
CA MET A 87 1.92 -6.04 -3.19
C MET A 87 0.86 -5.27 -3.99
N SER A 88 0.55 -5.76 -5.17
CA SER A 88 -0.61 -5.35 -5.96
C SER A 88 -1.79 -6.28 -5.64
N LEU A 89 -2.94 -5.68 -5.35
CA LEU A 89 -4.22 -6.37 -5.12
C LEU A 89 -5.08 -6.14 -6.36
N GLU A 90 -5.16 -7.15 -7.23
CA GLU A 90 -5.96 -7.11 -8.45
C GLU A 90 -7.46 -7.19 -8.11
N SER A 91 -8.23 -6.24 -8.64
CA SER A 91 -9.68 -6.20 -8.51
C SER A 91 -10.39 -6.54 -9.84
N GLN A 92 -11.67 -6.88 -9.74
CA GLN A 92 -12.49 -7.17 -10.92
C GLN A 92 -12.86 -5.93 -11.76
N ASP A 93 -12.71 -4.74 -11.20
CA ASP A 93 -12.98 -3.45 -11.84
C ASP A 93 -11.70 -2.77 -12.36
N ASN A 94 -10.58 -3.49 -12.35
CA ASN A 94 -9.25 -3.02 -12.75
C ASN A 94 -8.73 -1.81 -11.95
N LEU A 95 -9.37 -1.50 -10.82
CA LEU A 95 -8.89 -0.51 -9.86
C LEU A 95 -8.07 -1.22 -8.81
N ASP A 96 -6.79 -1.31 -9.03
CA ASP A 96 -5.89 -2.00 -8.14
C ASP A 96 -5.54 -1.18 -6.91
N HIS A 97 -5.23 -1.88 -5.83
CA HIS A 97 -4.69 -1.26 -4.62
C HIS A 97 -3.28 -1.77 -4.37
N VAL A 98 -2.31 -0.86 -4.35
CA VAL A 98 -0.91 -1.21 -4.12
C VAL A 98 -0.49 -0.81 -2.72
N ILE A 99 0.21 -1.72 -2.04
CA ILE A 99 0.68 -1.56 -0.68
C ILE A 99 2.14 -1.99 -0.56
N PHE A 100 2.90 -1.36 0.34
CA PHE A 100 4.19 -1.88 0.77
C PHE A 100 3.98 -2.99 1.79
N VAL A 101 4.72 -4.11 1.66
CA VAL A 101 4.64 -5.24 2.60
C VAL A 101 5.99 -5.51 3.25
N TYR A 102 5.96 -5.91 4.51
CA TYR A 102 7.16 -6.20 5.30
C TYR A 102 6.96 -7.39 6.22
N ARG A 103 8.07 -7.94 6.69
CA ARG A 103 8.07 -9.02 7.67
C ARG A 103 8.79 -8.57 8.94
N ASP A 104 8.14 -8.76 10.08
CA ASP A 104 8.72 -8.51 11.39
C ASP A 104 8.44 -9.71 12.31
N ARG A 105 9.47 -10.21 13.00
CA ARG A 105 9.39 -11.40 13.88
C ARG A 105 8.61 -12.56 13.27
N GLY A 106 8.88 -12.84 11.99
CA GLY A 106 8.23 -13.94 11.26
C GLY A 106 6.80 -13.65 10.77
N ARG A 107 6.21 -12.50 11.08
CA ARG A 107 4.85 -12.11 10.68
C ARG A 107 4.86 -11.03 9.61
N TRP A 108 3.87 -11.08 8.74
CA TRP A 108 3.70 -10.10 7.67
C TRP A 108 2.80 -8.94 8.11
N GLY A 109 3.19 -7.75 7.70
CA GLY A 109 2.44 -6.51 7.85
C GLY A 109 2.53 -5.67 6.59
N SER A 110 1.88 -4.52 6.59
CA SER A 110 1.87 -3.61 5.43
C SER A 110 1.82 -2.14 5.85
N VAL A 111 2.31 -1.30 4.95
CA VAL A 111 2.14 0.16 4.98
C VAL A 111 1.37 0.55 3.72
N ALA A 112 0.29 1.29 3.89
CA ALA A 112 -0.58 1.65 2.78
C ALA A 112 -1.34 2.96 3.03
N ARG A 113 -1.69 3.66 1.97
CA ARG A 113 -2.56 4.84 1.97
C ARG A 113 -3.71 4.63 1.00
N SER A 114 -4.90 4.96 1.44
CA SER A 114 -6.10 4.92 0.61
C SER A 114 -7.02 6.05 1.05
N ARG A 115 -7.98 6.42 0.20
CA ARG A 115 -9.14 7.21 0.62
C ARG A 115 -9.94 6.51 1.72
N ASP A 116 -9.79 5.21 1.77
CA ASP A 116 -10.49 4.26 2.60
C ASP A 116 -9.61 3.80 3.77
N PRO A 117 -9.93 4.17 5.01
CA PRO A 117 -9.18 3.69 6.17
C PRO A 117 -9.14 2.16 6.31
N GLY A 118 -10.14 1.46 5.79
CA GLY A 118 -10.16 -0.01 5.75
C GLY A 118 -9.05 -0.62 4.89
N LEU A 119 -8.50 0.16 3.94
CA LEU A 119 -7.41 -0.24 3.06
C LEU A 119 -6.03 0.30 3.47
N HIS A 120 -5.92 0.95 4.62
CA HIS A 120 -4.63 1.34 5.18
C HIS A 120 -3.81 0.12 5.63
N GLY A 121 -2.58 0.36 6.07
CA GLY A 121 -1.65 -0.70 6.46
C GLY A 121 -2.13 -1.59 7.59
N ARG A 122 -1.42 -2.68 7.79
CA ARG A 122 -1.69 -3.73 8.78
C ARG A 122 -0.49 -3.94 9.69
N LYS A 123 -0.75 -4.20 10.98
CA LYS A 123 0.28 -4.70 11.90
C LYS A 123 0.85 -6.03 11.40
N PRO A 124 2.11 -6.37 11.74
CA PRO A 124 2.74 -7.62 11.34
C PRO A 124 2.23 -8.79 12.21
N VAL A 125 1.00 -9.23 11.93
CA VAL A 125 0.32 -10.32 12.65
C VAL A 125 -0.02 -11.51 11.75
N PHE A 126 0.16 -11.38 10.45
CA PHE A 126 -0.24 -12.40 9.48
C PHE A 126 0.84 -13.47 9.30
N PRO A 127 0.46 -14.77 9.30
CA PRO A 127 1.43 -15.86 9.16
C PRO A 127 2.01 -15.97 7.74
N SER A 128 1.33 -15.42 6.75
CA SER A 128 1.76 -15.46 5.35
C SER A 128 1.31 -14.23 4.57
N VAL A 129 1.97 -13.96 3.45
CA VAL A 129 1.59 -12.93 2.48
C VAL A 129 0.15 -13.13 1.99
N ARG A 130 -0.27 -14.38 1.74
CA ARG A 130 -1.64 -14.70 1.36
C ARG A 130 -2.64 -14.34 2.46
N ALA A 131 -2.32 -14.58 3.73
CA ALA A 131 -3.17 -14.21 4.86
C ALA A 131 -3.30 -12.68 4.97
N LEU A 132 -2.21 -11.94 4.76
CA LEU A 132 -2.21 -10.48 4.69
C LEU A 132 -3.10 -10.00 3.53
N ALA A 133 -2.93 -10.52 2.31
CA ALA A 133 -3.74 -10.15 1.15
C ALA A 133 -5.25 -10.39 1.41
N ARG A 134 -5.60 -11.53 2.03
CA ARG A 134 -6.99 -11.84 2.40
C ARG A 134 -7.63 -10.84 3.36
N SER A 135 -6.84 -10.17 4.20
CA SER A 135 -7.36 -9.14 5.12
C SER A 135 -7.90 -7.89 4.42
N TYR A 136 -7.58 -7.72 3.15
CA TYR A 136 -8.07 -6.62 2.31
C TYR A 136 -9.34 -6.94 1.52
N ILE A 137 -9.78 -8.23 1.45
CA ILE A 137 -10.92 -8.63 0.62
C ILE A 137 -12.21 -7.91 1.04
N ASP A 138 -12.56 -7.96 2.31
CA ASP A 138 -13.82 -7.38 2.79
C ASP A 138 -13.82 -5.85 2.77
N PRO A 139 -12.76 -5.17 3.23
CA PRO A 139 -12.70 -3.72 3.14
C PRO A 139 -12.67 -3.17 1.71
N TYR A 140 -12.24 -3.97 0.74
CA TYR A 140 -12.16 -3.55 -0.66
C TYR A 140 -13.50 -3.61 -1.41
N VAL A 141 -14.55 -4.12 -0.81
CA VAL A 141 -15.87 -4.16 -1.45
C VAL A 141 -16.43 -2.77 -1.61
N ASP A 142 -16.65 -2.36 -2.86
CA ASP A 142 -17.35 -1.15 -3.23
C ASP A 142 -18.45 -1.45 -4.28
N TYR A 143 -18.81 -0.46 -5.11
CA TYR A 143 -19.90 -0.59 -6.08
C TYR A 143 -19.68 -1.73 -7.08
N ALA A 144 -18.47 -1.94 -7.53
CA ALA A 144 -18.08 -2.97 -8.49
C ALA A 144 -16.88 -3.79 -8.02
N GLY A 145 -16.03 -3.23 -7.16
CA GLY A 145 -14.74 -3.79 -6.77
C GLY A 145 -14.84 -5.07 -5.95
N ARG A 146 -13.92 -5.98 -6.22
CA ARG A 146 -13.70 -7.23 -5.48
C ARG A 146 -12.30 -7.71 -5.75
N VAL A 147 -11.49 -7.85 -4.72
CA VAL A 147 -10.14 -8.42 -4.86
C VAL A 147 -10.24 -9.89 -5.33
N ARG A 148 -9.53 -10.21 -6.41
CA ARG A 148 -9.49 -11.54 -7.05
C ARG A 148 -8.13 -12.21 -6.97
N ALA A 149 -7.07 -11.40 -6.99
CA ALA A 149 -5.72 -11.93 -6.96
C ALA A 149 -4.76 -10.95 -6.28
N PHE A 150 -3.54 -11.38 -6.04
CA PHE A 150 -2.45 -10.54 -5.55
C PHE A 150 -1.12 -10.98 -6.14
N GLY A 151 -0.25 -10.02 -6.42
CA GLY A 151 1.15 -10.20 -6.77
C GLY A 151 2.06 -9.54 -5.76
N VAL A 152 3.28 -10.03 -5.58
CA VAL A 152 4.30 -9.35 -4.76
C VAL A 152 5.58 -9.26 -5.58
N ALA A 153 6.05 -8.04 -5.80
CA ALA A 153 7.27 -7.73 -6.51
C ALA A 153 8.30 -7.09 -5.57
N ASN A 154 9.55 -7.49 -5.69
CA ASN A 154 10.68 -6.77 -5.13
C ASN A 154 11.15 -5.75 -6.19
N LEU A 155 11.09 -4.47 -5.88
CA LEU A 155 11.43 -3.43 -6.84
C LEU A 155 12.90 -3.46 -7.30
N VAL A 156 13.82 -3.98 -6.48
CA VAL A 156 15.22 -4.14 -6.89
C VAL A 156 15.34 -5.15 -8.00
N ASP A 157 14.66 -6.28 -7.87
CA ASP A 157 14.73 -7.39 -8.80
C ASP A 157 13.87 -7.14 -10.04
N ALA A 158 12.69 -6.53 -9.85
CA ALA A 158 11.71 -6.29 -10.91
C ALA A 158 12.04 -5.07 -11.80
N MET A 159 12.83 -4.12 -11.30
CA MET A 159 13.13 -2.85 -11.99
C MET A 159 14.64 -2.56 -12.02
N PRO A 160 15.49 -3.49 -12.50
CA PRO A 160 16.93 -3.29 -12.55
C PRO A 160 17.29 -2.08 -13.39
N GLY A 161 18.16 -1.20 -12.86
CA GLY A 161 18.62 0.00 -13.57
C GLY A 161 17.59 1.13 -13.71
N TYR A 162 16.34 0.94 -13.28
CA TYR A 162 15.33 1.99 -13.33
C TYR A 162 15.32 2.81 -12.04
N ASP A 163 15.41 4.14 -12.18
CA ASP A 163 15.37 5.05 -11.02
C ASP A 163 13.94 5.29 -10.53
N TRP A 164 13.45 4.38 -9.70
CA TRP A 164 12.16 4.54 -9.01
C TRP A 164 12.28 5.27 -7.67
N ARG A 165 13.51 5.53 -7.18
CA ARG A 165 13.75 6.14 -5.86
C ARG A 165 13.78 7.64 -5.90
N TYR A 166 14.55 8.21 -6.83
CA TYR A 166 14.90 9.65 -6.85
C TYR A 166 14.24 10.43 -7.97
N SER A 167 13.59 9.75 -8.91
CA SER A 167 12.99 10.36 -10.10
C SER A 167 12.08 11.53 -9.75
N GLU A 168 12.24 12.64 -10.45
CA GLU A 168 11.25 13.74 -10.43
C GLU A 168 10.16 13.54 -11.48
N LYS A 169 10.31 12.55 -12.38
CA LYS A 169 9.33 12.17 -13.40
C LYS A 169 8.34 11.13 -12.83
N HIS A 170 7.20 11.01 -13.48
CA HIS A 170 6.23 9.95 -13.18
C HIS A 170 6.79 8.56 -13.46
N LEU A 171 6.41 7.61 -12.64
CA LEU A 171 6.96 6.25 -12.62
C LEU A 171 6.04 5.23 -13.32
N TRP A 172 5.46 5.58 -14.48
CA TRP A 172 4.51 4.73 -15.22
C TRP A 172 5.03 3.32 -15.49
N LYS A 173 6.36 3.16 -15.67
CA LYS A 173 6.97 1.84 -15.82
C LYS A 173 6.80 0.94 -14.60
N VAL A 174 6.72 1.51 -13.39
CA VAL A 174 6.46 0.72 -12.17
C VAL A 174 5.02 0.21 -12.16
N GLU A 175 4.07 1.04 -12.57
CA GLU A 175 2.67 0.64 -12.68
C GLU A 175 2.51 -0.47 -13.72
N GLN A 176 3.06 -0.29 -14.92
CA GLN A 176 3.01 -1.30 -15.97
C GLN A 176 3.65 -2.62 -15.50
N MET A 177 4.80 -2.55 -14.82
CA MET A 177 5.44 -3.74 -14.26
C MET A 177 4.52 -4.45 -13.26
N LEU A 178 3.80 -3.71 -12.40
CA LEU A 178 2.86 -4.31 -11.44
C LEU A 178 1.63 -4.93 -12.12
N ILE A 179 1.13 -4.33 -13.20
CA ILE A 179 0.03 -4.87 -14.01
C ILE A 179 0.46 -6.20 -14.65
N ASP A 180 1.66 -6.25 -15.22
CA ASP A 180 2.20 -7.43 -15.92
C ASP A 180 2.74 -8.49 -14.94
N TRP A 181 2.85 -8.17 -13.63
CA TRP A 181 3.41 -9.08 -12.63
C TRP A 181 2.51 -10.28 -12.38
N PRO A 182 3.08 -11.50 -12.21
CA PRO A 182 2.28 -12.69 -11.94
C PRO A 182 1.45 -12.57 -10.67
N HIS A 183 0.11 -12.68 -10.81
CA HIS A 183 -0.84 -12.65 -9.70
C HIS A 183 -1.36 -14.03 -9.31
N LYS A 184 -1.42 -14.30 -8.01
CA LYS A 184 -1.96 -15.53 -7.42
C LYS A 184 -3.42 -15.32 -7.04
N LYS A 185 -4.33 -16.10 -7.61
CA LYS A 185 -5.78 -16.04 -7.33
C LYS A 185 -6.10 -16.22 -5.84
N ILE A 186 -7.04 -15.43 -5.34
CA ILE A 186 -7.61 -15.52 -3.99
C ILE A 186 -9.08 -15.87 -4.10
N LYS A 187 -9.48 -16.98 -3.44
CA LYS A 187 -10.91 -17.31 -3.30
C LYS A 187 -11.54 -16.45 -2.19
N SER A 188 -12.71 -15.88 -2.45
CA SER A 188 -13.55 -15.18 -1.49
C SER A 188 -14.99 -15.65 -1.58
N SER A 189 -15.76 -15.53 -0.50
CA SER A 189 -17.15 -15.94 -0.45
C SER A 189 -18.04 -15.02 -1.29
N THR A 190 -18.72 -15.55 -2.28
CA THR A 190 -19.68 -14.80 -3.12
C THR A 190 -20.86 -14.29 -2.30
N ALA A 191 -21.40 -15.10 -1.39
CA ALA A 191 -22.49 -14.69 -0.51
C ALA A 191 -22.07 -13.51 0.39
N ARG A 192 -20.84 -13.57 0.98
CA ARG A 192 -20.30 -12.48 1.78
C ARG A 192 -20.09 -11.21 0.95
N TYR A 193 -19.54 -11.32 -0.26
CA TYR A 193 -19.38 -10.21 -1.18
C TYR A 193 -20.71 -9.53 -1.50
N HIS A 194 -21.75 -10.30 -1.86
CA HIS A 194 -23.08 -9.74 -2.15
C HIS A 194 -23.71 -9.05 -0.94
N ARG A 195 -23.52 -9.59 0.29
CA ARG A 195 -23.99 -8.96 1.52
C ARG A 195 -23.31 -7.61 1.74
N LEU A 196 -21.97 -7.56 1.67
CA LEU A 196 -21.20 -6.32 1.84
C LEU A 196 -21.53 -5.29 0.76
N ARG A 197 -21.71 -5.75 -0.48
CA ARG A 197 -22.08 -4.88 -1.59
C ARG A 197 -23.47 -4.27 -1.42
N ARG A 198 -24.44 -5.01 -0.88
CA ARG A 198 -25.76 -4.46 -0.53
C ARG A 198 -25.64 -3.35 0.51
N TRP A 199 -24.86 -3.55 1.57
CA TRP A 199 -24.62 -2.51 2.57
C TRP A 199 -23.93 -1.27 1.99
N TYR A 200 -22.96 -1.45 1.14
CA TYR A 200 -22.28 -0.35 0.46
C TYR A 200 -23.26 0.47 -0.40
N ARG A 201 -24.10 -0.21 -1.17
CA ARG A 201 -25.13 0.45 -2.00
C ARG A 201 -26.14 1.21 -1.15
N ALA A 202 -26.68 0.59 -0.12
CA ALA A 202 -27.63 1.23 0.82
C ALA A 202 -27.02 2.48 1.46
N TYR A 203 -25.74 2.41 1.84
CA TYR A 203 -25.02 3.59 2.34
C TYR A 203 -25.00 4.71 1.31
N ARG A 204 -24.64 4.43 0.06
CA ARG A 204 -24.58 5.44 -0.99
C ARG A 204 -25.92 6.07 -1.26
N GLN A 205 -26.98 5.27 -1.35
CA GLN A 205 -28.35 5.78 -1.51
C GLN A 205 -28.76 6.72 -0.38
N ALA A 206 -28.46 6.36 0.86
CA ALA A 206 -28.76 7.18 2.03
C ALA A 206 -27.90 8.47 2.15
N HIS A 207 -26.84 8.61 1.35
CA HIS A 207 -25.89 9.72 1.44
C HIS A 207 -25.66 10.44 0.09
N ASN A 208 -26.70 10.55 -0.73
CA ASN A 208 -26.67 11.26 -2.04
C ASN A 208 -25.54 10.77 -2.94
N ASP A 209 -25.39 9.47 -3.06
CA ASP A 209 -24.37 8.76 -3.84
C ASP A 209 -22.91 9.07 -3.44
N ARG A 210 -22.71 9.71 -2.31
CA ARG A 210 -21.36 9.94 -1.79
C ARG A 210 -20.69 8.60 -1.51
N LYS A 211 -19.52 8.42 -2.09
CA LYS A 211 -18.66 7.29 -1.68
C LYS A 211 -18.38 7.43 -0.19
N PRO A 212 -18.36 6.33 0.57
CA PRO A 212 -17.95 6.36 1.98
C PRO A 212 -16.43 6.62 2.06
N THR A 213 -16.01 7.77 1.59
CA THR A 213 -14.61 8.18 1.43
C THR A 213 -13.85 8.21 2.74
N SER A 214 -14.55 8.41 3.85
CA SER A 214 -13.98 8.35 5.20
C SER A 214 -14.27 7.03 5.90
N TYR A 215 -15.10 6.18 5.31
CA TYR A 215 -15.62 4.96 5.93
C TYR A 215 -16.23 5.15 7.32
N ARG A 216 -16.59 6.36 7.65
CA ARG A 216 -17.43 6.62 8.82
C ARG A 216 -18.72 5.83 8.65
N GLY A 217 -18.83 4.70 9.29
CA GLY A 217 -19.98 3.83 9.20
C GLY A 217 -19.67 2.49 8.51
N ARG A 218 -18.75 2.40 7.53
CA ARG A 218 -18.38 1.10 6.96
C ARG A 218 -17.64 0.23 7.98
N GLU A 219 -16.82 0.80 8.83
CA GLU A 219 -16.26 0.10 9.97
C GLU A 219 -17.31 -0.43 10.95
N LYS A 220 -18.55 0.10 10.93
CA LYS A 220 -19.69 -0.45 11.68
C LYS A 220 -20.33 -1.63 10.97
N TRP A 221 -20.21 -1.71 9.64
CA TRP A 221 -20.74 -2.85 8.89
C TRP A 221 -19.86 -4.09 9.03
N GLU A 222 -18.55 -3.90 8.94
CA GLU A 222 -17.54 -4.93 9.08
C GLU A 222 -16.25 -4.29 9.61
N PRO A 223 -16.17 -3.97 10.89
CA PRO A 223 -15.03 -3.27 11.43
C PRO A 223 -13.76 -4.12 11.29
N LEU A 224 -12.71 -3.51 10.76
CA LEU A 224 -11.41 -4.15 10.73
C LEU A 224 -10.91 -4.31 12.16
N PRO A 225 -10.60 -5.52 12.63
CA PRO A 225 -10.10 -5.76 13.97
C PRO A 225 -8.93 -4.84 14.31
N LYS A 226 -8.89 -4.29 15.53
CA LYS A 226 -7.86 -3.32 15.96
C LYS A 226 -6.43 -3.84 15.79
N GLN A 227 -6.23 -5.16 15.94
CA GLN A 227 -4.92 -5.80 15.75
C GLN A 227 -4.40 -5.70 14.31
N PHE A 228 -5.26 -5.48 13.32
CA PHE A 228 -4.87 -5.35 11.91
C PHE A 228 -4.52 -3.93 11.50
N ARG A 229 -4.90 -2.95 12.31
CA ARG A 229 -4.61 -1.54 12.04
C ARG A 229 -3.23 -1.18 12.58
N VAL A 230 -2.44 -0.47 11.79
CA VAL A 230 -1.23 0.19 12.28
C VAL A 230 -1.68 1.39 13.12
N LYS A 231 -1.09 1.60 14.30
CA LYS A 231 -1.37 2.80 15.09
C LYS A 231 -0.89 4.02 14.29
N SER A 232 -1.78 4.97 14.08
CA SER A 232 -1.47 6.31 13.58
C SER A 232 -0.60 7.08 14.56
#